data_4663697055601b7cb588a49ab12cc6ed
#
_entry.id   4663697055601b7cb588a49ab12cc6ed
#
_cell.length_a   1.000
_cell.length_b   1.000
_cell.length_c   1.000
_cell.angle_alpha   90.00
_cell.angle_beta   90.00
_cell.angle_gamma   90.00
#
_symmetry.space_group_name_H-M   'P 1'
#
loop_
_entity.id
_entity.type
_entity.pdbx_description
1 polymer ?
#
loop_
_entity_poly.entity_id
_entity_poly.type
_entity_poly.pdbx_seq_one_letter_code
_entity_poly.pdbx_strand_id
1 'polypeptide(L)'
;MDKKEIEKMMKEMKLQKGHYYIILTDIDEDKFNMIAYDTTGRQYKDESDHTVGSITHEGVVALLRNKGDDIFNYGMGELSMQYSGGRLFNQVPDDTGQNIEYKDNVIKVDFTSEH
;
A
#
# COMPACT_ATOMS: atom_id res chain seq x y z
N MET A 1 -3.59 -7.04 19.42
CA MET A 1 -4.65 -7.92 18.88
C MET A 1 -4.22 -9.35 19.01
N ASP A 2 -5.06 -10.19 19.57
CA ASP A 2 -4.70 -11.59 19.67
C ASP A 2 -5.06 -12.35 18.36
N LYS A 3 -4.62 -13.59 18.31
CA LYS A 3 -4.78 -14.41 17.11
C LYS A 3 -6.24 -14.61 16.71
N LYS A 4 -7.11 -14.78 17.71
CA LYS A 4 -8.54 -14.99 17.44
C LYS A 4 -9.21 -13.75 16.86
N GLU A 5 -8.84 -12.58 17.35
CA GLU A 5 -9.37 -11.33 16.83
C GLU A 5 -8.94 -11.11 15.39
N ILE A 6 -7.67 -11.41 15.10
CA ILE A 6 -7.15 -11.32 13.73
C ILE A 6 -7.91 -12.26 12.81
N GLU A 7 -8.09 -13.50 13.23
CA GLU A 7 -8.81 -14.49 12.42
C GLU A 7 -10.25 -14.07 12.18
N LYS A 8 -10.90 -13.52 13.20
CA LYS A 8 -12.28 -13.02 13.08
C LYS A 8 -12.35 -11.88 12.07
N MET A 9 -11.43 -10.93 12.17
CA MET A 9 -11.38 -9.79 11.26
C MET A 9 -11.09 -10.23 9.83
N MET A 10 -10.21 -11.20 9.65
CA MET A 10 -9.92 -11.75 8.35
C MET A 10 -11.16 -12.34 7.69
N LYS A 11 -11.98 -13.06 8.46
CA LYS A 11 -13.22 -13.62 7.93
C LYS A 11 -14.22 -12.54 7.58
N GLU A 12 -14.40 -11.55 8.45
CA GLU A 12 -15.33 -10.46 8.21
C GLU A 12 -14.94 -9.62 6.98
N MET A 13 -13.66 -9.42 6.78
CA MET A 13 -13.14 -8.65 5.65
C MET A 13 -12.82 -9.51 4.45
N LYS A 14 -13.01 -10.83 4.55
CA LYS A 14 -12.67 -11.78 3.49
C LYS A 14 -11.19 -11.72 3.09
N LEU A 15 -10.31 -11.49 4.06
CA LEU A 15 -8.88 -11.46 3.82
C LEU A 15 -8.35 -12.87 3.58
N GLN A 16 -7.38 -12.98 2.70
CA GLN A 16 -6.75 -14.25 2.35
C GLN A 16 -5.42 -14.38 3.09
N LYS A 17 -5.01 -15.62 3.33
CA LYS A 17 -3.71 -15.90 3.90
C LYS A 17 -2.61 -15.65 2.87
N GLY A 18 -1.43 -15.31 3.35
CA GLY A 18 -0.27 -15.13 2.49
C GLY A 18 -0.15 -13.76 1.86
N HIS A 19 -0.82 -12.77 2.41
CA HIS A 19 -0.85 -11.43 1.83
C HIS A 19 -0.49 -10.35 2.85
N TYR A 20 -0.11 -9.19 2.33
CA TYR A 20 0.08 -7.98 3.11
C TYR A 20 -1.05 -7.02 2.76
N TYR A 21 -1.73 -6.50 3.77
CA TYR A 21 -2.87 -5.61 3.58
C TYR A 21 -2.62 -4.28 4.26
N ILE A 22 -3.03 -3.22 3.61
CA ILE A 22 -3.16 -1.90 4.22
C ILE A 22 -4.56 -1.42 3.88
N ILE A 23 -5.37 -1.21 4.90
CA ILE A 23 -6.76 -0.83 4.73
C ILE A 23 -6.96 0.56 5.27
N LEU A 24 -7.42 1.45 4.41
CA LEU A 24 -7.75 2.81 4.76
C LEU A 24 -9.26 2.92 4.80
N THR A 25 -9.78 3.41 5.92
CA THR A 25 -11.22 3.54 6.11
C THR A 25 -11.55 4.95 6.55
N ASP A 26 -12.42 5.64 5.81
CA ASP A 26 -12.83 6.97 6.20
C ASP A 26 -13.66 6.91 7.49
N ILE A 27 -13.29 7.76 8.45
CA ILE A 27 -14.08 7.95 9.65
C ILE A 27 -15.07 9.08 9.41
N ASP A 28 -14.57 10.17 8.83
CA ASP A 28 -15.38 11.31 8.41
C ASP A 28 -14.64 12.00 7.25
N GLU A 29 -15.09 13.19 6.88
CA GLU A 29 -14.50 13.89 5.72
C GLU A 29 -13.03 14.26 5.93
N ASP A 30 -12.60 14.40 7.17
CA ASP A 30 -11.26 14.90 7.48
C ASP A 30 -10.33 13.82 8.04
N LYS A 31 -10.84 12.65 8.33
CA LYS A 31 -10.08 11.64 9.06
C LYS A 31 -10.29 10.26 8.48
N PHE A 32 -9.25 9.48 8.54
CA PHE A 32 -9.32 8.06 8.18
C PHE A 32 -8.49 7.23 9.16
N ASN A 33 -8.83 5.96 9.23
CA ASN A 33 -8.03 4.97 9.94
C ASN A 33 -7.19 4.19 8.95
N MET A 34 -6.01 3.81 9.39
CA MET A 34 -5.15 2.90 8.64
C MET A 34 -4.91 1.67 9.50
N ILE A 35 -5.17 0.51 8.95
CA ILE A 35 -4.94 -0.76 9.60
C ILE A 35 -4.09 -1.61 8.68
N ALA A 36 -3.03 -2.20 9.22
CA ALA A 36 -2.13 -3.04 8.44
C ALA A 36 -2.16 -4.47 8.98
N TYR A 37 -2.24 -5.42 8.07
CA TYR A 37 -2.23 -6.84 8.41
C TYR A 37 -1.18 -7.57 7.59
N ASP A 38 -0.50 -8.49 8.25
CA ASP A 38 0.37 -9.47 7.60
C ASP A 38 -0.24 -10.84 7.82
N THR A 39 -0.80 -11.42 6.78
CA THR A 39 -1.46 -12.72 6.87
C THR A 39 -0.58 -13.87 6.38
N THR A 40 0.72 -13.61 6.22
CA THR A 40 1.64 -14.63 5.72
C THR A 40 1.97 -15.71 6.75
N GLY A 41 1.79 -15.41 8.02
CA GLY A 41 2.17 -16.34 9.09
C GLY A 41 3.67 -16.41 9.32
N ARG A 42 4.45 -15.57 8.68
CA ARG A 42 5.89 -15.57 8.85
C ARG A 42 6.31 -15.10 10.24
N GLN A 43 7.37 -15.71 10.73
CA GLN A 43 7.98 -15.30 11.99
C GLN A 43 9.20 -14.46 11.67
N TYR A 44 9.22 -13.22 12.12
CA TYR A 44 10.34 -12.31 11.89
C TYR A 44 11.14 -12.17 13.17
N LYS A 45 12.33 -12.73 13.17
CA LYS A 45 13.23 -12.65 14.34
C LYS A 45 14.26 -11.57 14.19
N ASP A 46 14.69 -11.33 12.94
CA ASP A 46 15.63 -10.25 12.64
C ASP A 46 15.42 -9.78 11.20
N GLU A 47 16.27 -8.86 10.77
CA GLU A 47 16.11 -8.26 9.44
C GLU A 47 16.20 -9.25 8.30
N SER A 48 16.97 -10.33 8.48
CA SER A 48 17.17 -11.30 7.41
C SER A 48 15.94 -12.15 7.12
N ASP A 49 14.99 -12.18 8.04
CA ASP A 49 13.75 -12.95 7.85
C ASP A 49 12.74 -12.22 6.97
N HIS A 50 12.98 -10.93 6.71
CA HIS A 50 12.05 -10.13 5.91
C HIS A 50 12.27 -10.33 4.42
N THR A 51 11.17 -10.34 3.70
CA THR A 51 11.19 -10.42 2.24
C THR A 51 11.06 -9.01 1.65
N VAL A 52 11.24 -8.90 0.33
CA VAL A 52 10.96 -7.63 -0.36
C VAL A 52 9.54 -7.17 -0.07
N GLY A 53 8.59 -8.10 -0.08
CA GLY A 53 7.20 -7.77 0.21
C GLY A 53 6.99 -7.24 1.61
N SER A 54 7.56 -7.91 2.62
CA SER A 54 7.39 -7.46 4.00
C SER A 54 8.10 -6.13 4.26
N ILE A 55 9.26 -5.94 3.65
CA ILE A 55 10.00 -4.67 3.77
C ILE A 55 9.19 -3.54 3.13
N THR A 56 8.64 -3.79 1.96
CA THR A 56 7.80 -2.80 1.26
C THR A 56 6.56 -2.47 2.08
N HIS A 57 5.92 -3.49 2.63
CA HIS A 57 4.74 -3.30 3.48
C HIS A 57 5.08 -2.39 4.67
N GLU A 58 6.19 -2.68 5.37
CA GLU A 58 6.63 -1.85 6.48
C GLU A 58 6.94 -0.43 6.04
N GLY A 59 7.56 -0.27 4.87
CA GLY A 59 7.86 1.05 4.35
C GLY A 59 6.63 1.87 4.07
N VAL A 60 5.62 1.28 3.46
CA VAL A 60 4.37 2.00 3.18
C VAL A 60 3.65 2.35 4.47
N VAL A 61 3.59 1.42 5.43
CA VAL A 61 2.97 1.68 6.74
C VAL A 61 3.69 2.83 7.45
N ALA A 62 5.02 2.82 7.42
CA ALA A 62 5.80 3.87 8.06
C ALA A 62 5.60 5.22 7.39
N LEU A 63 5.52 5.25 6.06
CA LEU A 63 5.22 6.49 5.33
C LEU A 63 3.85 7.04 5.70
N LEU A 64 2.84 6.19 5.73
CA LEU A 64 1.49 6.60 6.11
C LEU A 64 1.43 7.15 7.53
N ARG A 65 2.21 6.55 8.43
CA ARG A 65 2.23 6.97 9.83
C ARG A 65 3.01 8.26 10.04
N ASN A 66 4.16 8.39 9.39
CA ASN A 66 5.11 9.45 9.69
C ASN A 66 5.13 10.58 8.65
N LYS A 67 4.66 10.32 7.44
CA LYS A 67 4.69 11.26 6.32
C LYS A 67 3.31 11.40 5.69
N GLY A 68 2.28 11.30 6.52
CA GLY A 68 0.90 11.37 6.04
C GLY A 68 0.59 12.66 5.27
N ASP A 69 1.13 13.79 5.75
CA ASP A 69 0.91 15.07 5.07
C ASP A 69 1.50 15.08 3.67
N ASP A 70 2.69 14.50 3.51
CA ASP A 70 3.33 14.42 2.19
C ASP A 70 2.54 13.51 1.26
N ILE A 71 2.04 12.41 1.77
CA ILE A 71 1.23 11.48 0.99
C ILE A 71 -0.08 12.16 0.57
N PHE A 72 -0.71 12.87 1.49
CA PHE A 72 -1.93 13.62 1.21
C PHE A 72 -1.69 14.65 0.10
N ASN A 73 -0.61 15.42 0.21
CA ASN A 73 -0.28 16.43 -0.78
C ASN A 73 0.02 15.80 -2.14
N TYR A 74 0.66 14.66 -2.15
CA TYR A 74 0.91 13.92 -3.39
C TYR A 74 -0.41 13.49 -4.04
N GLY A 75 -1.33 12.98 -3.23
CA GLY A 75 -2.66 12.59 -3.71
C GLY A 75 -3.45 13.78 -4.24
N MET A 76 -3.38 14.92 -3.57
CA MET A 76 -4.04 16.14 -4.04
C MET A 76 -3.49 16.56 -5.40
N GLY A 77 -2.17 16.47 -5.59
CA GLY A 77 -1.56 16.78 -6.87
C GLY A 77 -2.06 15.87 -7.97
N GLU A 78 -2.16 14.59 -7.71
CA GLU A 78 -2.66 13.62 -8.69
C GLU A 78 -4.11 13.89 -9.07
N LEU A 79 -4.97 14.15 -8.08
CA LEU A 79 -6.37 14.44 -8.34
C LEU A 79 -6.51 15.74 -9.12
N SER A 80 -5.71 16.74 -8.78
CA SER A 80 -5.73 18.02 -9.50
C SER A 80 -5.40 17.82 -10.97
N MET A 81 -4.43 16.98 -11.28
CA MET A 81 -4.09 16.67 -12.65
C MET A 81 -5.23 15.95 -13.37
N GLN A 82 -5.88 15.00 -12.70
CA GLN A 82 -6.99 14.26 -13.29
C GLN A 82 -8.17 15.17 -13.62
N TYR A 83 -8.53 16.05 -12.70
CA TYR A 83 -9.71 16.90 -12.86
C TYR A 83 -9.46 18.15 -13.68
N SER A 84 -8.21 18.54 -13.88
CA SER A 84 -7.89 19.67 -14.77
C SER A 84 -7.80 19.26 -16.23
N GLY A 85 -8.17 18.03 -16.56
CA GLY A 85 -8.11 17.54 -17.93
C GLY A 85 -6.72 17.05 -18.32
N GLY A 86 -5.79 17.11 -17.39
CA GLY A 86 -4.44 16.66 -17.65
C GLY A 86 -4.26 15.20 -17.41
N ARG A 87 -4.80 14.38 -18.28
CA ARG A 87 -4.60 12.93 -18.19
C ARG A 87 -3.26 12.49 -18.73
N LEU A 88 -2.35 13.42 -18.82
CA LEU A 88 -1.06 13.18 -19.42
C LEU A 88 -0.24 12.17 -18.64
N PHE A 89 -0.47 12.05 -17.34
CA PHE A 89 0.27 11.11 -16.53
C PHE A 89 0.06 9.66 -16.98
N ASN A 90 -1.06 9.35 -17.63
CA ASN A 90 -1.30 8.03 -18.19
C ASN A 90 -0.46 7.76 -19.43
N GLN A 91 0.12 8.80 -19.99
CA GLN A 91 0.89 8.73 -21.23
C GLN A 91 2.36 9.03 -21.00
N VAL A 92 2.71 9.41 -19.78
CA VAL A 92 4.10 9.72 -19.45
C VAL A 92 4.87 8.43 -19.27
N PRO A 93 6.00 8.27 -19.95
CA PRO A 93 6.84 7.11 -19.72
C PRO A 93 7.31 7.05 -18.28
N ASP A 94 7.47 5.84 -17.79
CA ASP A 94 7.99 5.63 -16.47
C ASP A 94 9.50 5.89 -16.47
N ASP A 95 9.90 7.00 -15.89
CA ASP A 95 11.30 7.40 -15.82
C ASP A 95 12.04 6.80 -14.63
N THR A 96 11.34 6.08 -13.79
CA THR A 96 11.96 5.57 -12.56
C THR A 96 12.68 4.26 -12.73
N GLY A 97 12.52 3.62 -13.87
CA GLY A 97 13.09 2.30 -14.10
C GLY A 97 12.26 1.17 -13.55
N GLN A 98 11.06 1.47 -13.09
CA GLN A 98 10.11 0.48 -12.64
C GLN A 98 9.10 0.17 -13.73
N ASN A 99 8.68 -1.08 -13.79
CA ASN A 99 7.57 -1.46 -14.65
C ASN A 99 6.29 -1.32 -13.84
N ILE A 100 5.40 -0.46 -14.31
CA ILE A 100 4.12 -0.23 -13.64
C ILE A 100 3.01 -0.58 -14.61
N GLU A 101 2.18 -1.52 -14.21
CA GLU A 101 1.02 -1.95 -14.97
C GLU A 101 -0.26 -1.57 -14.23
N TYR A 102 -1.22 -1.03 -14.96
CA TYR A 102 -2.54 -0.70 -14.44
C TYR A 102 -3.56 -1.59 -15.12
N LYS A 103 -4.27 -2.37 -14.32
CA LYS A 103 -5.33 -3.24 -14.85
C LYS A 103 -6.41 -3.38 -13.79
N ASP A 104 -7.61 -2.93 -14.11
CA ASP A 104 -8.80 -3.08 -13.25
C ASP A 104 -8.56 -2.60 -11.81
N ASN A 105 -8.02 -1.42 -11.65
CA ASN A 105 -7.69 -0.84 -10.33
C ASN A 105 -6.54 -1.54 -9.61
N VAL A 106 -5.87 -2.45 -10.27
CA VAL A 106 -4.69 -3.11 -9.71
C VAL A 106 -3.45 -2.44 -10.26
N ILE A 107 -2.56 -2.06 -9.38
CA ILE A 107 -1.26 -1.50 -9.75
C ILE A 107 -0.23 -2.57 -9.46
N LYS A 108 0.46 -3.01 -10.50
CA LYS A 108 1.52 -3.99 -10.36
C LYS A 108 2.85 -3.29 -10.60
N VAL A 109 3.70 -3.32 -9.60
CA VAL A 109 5.03 -2.72 -9.68
C VAL A 109 6.06 -3.84 -9.60
N ASP A 110 6.90 -3.92 -10.61
CA ASP A 110 7.97 -4.90 -10.67
C ASP A 110 9.28 -4.23 -10.29
N PHE A 111 9.82 -4.62 -9.15
CA PHE A 111 11.12 -4.15 -8.69
C PHE A 111 12.17 -5.12 -9.20
N THR A 112 12.95 -4.69 -10.16
CA THR A 112 14.01 -5.55 -10.70
C THR A 112 15.08 -5.78 -9.66
N SER A 113 15.74 -6.93 -9.75
CA SER A 113 16.76 -7.33 -8.79
C SER A 113 18.07 -6.58 -8.93
N GLU A 114 18.12 -5.57 -9.75
CA GLU A 114 19.34 -4.82 -10.07
C GLU A 114 19.59 -3.65 -9.13
N HIS A 115 18.79 -3.55 -8.11
CA HIS A 115 18.95 -2.49 -7.14
C HIS A 115 19.99 -2.81 -6.08
#